data_f0badaac31fa57542da3d511e73c5a43
#
_entry.id   f0badaac31fa57542da3d511e73c5a43
#
_cell.length_a   1.000
_cell.length_b   1.000
_cell.length_c   1.000
_cell.angle_alpha   90.00
_cell.angle_beta   90.00
_cell.angle_gamma   90.00
#
_symmetry.space_group_name_H-M   'P 1'
#
loop_
_entity.id
_entity.type
_entity.pdbx_description
1 polymer ?
#
loop_
_entity_poly.entity_id
_entity_poly.type
_entity_poly.pdbx_seq_one_letter_code
_entity_poly.pdbx_strand_id
1 'polypeptide(L)'
;MKFFTARNLVWKHLLITVFISAATEMSAQSKLTENPKPDFSKTKKLIKAQLEHNKIPSISIAVIKHGKILLEESFGLADKEHNIKANIHTSYYLASLSKSITATAIMRLSEENLINLNSPANKYLKNVKVSSFLWNVDSATIQRLLNHTSGLTTYHRDCYLNEPSCPQSIDSAVQRYGIIFWEPGNHFDYSNLGYGILGKVISDVSNKSFSNYLESELFTPLGMQNSFLGASLNYKNIAARYNSDSARSRAPDVVSYTPGASSVYSSVDDLAKFAMLFLKDQVNGGKKIISNNSIDYMENSLVSSGEANRFHGLGWSINTNYYGFKAVTGQGGTSDANAWLRMIPSEDVAVILLSNTGISGDICTNIINEAFSSVLPKFKQNLSSYQKTDTPVQSFLISDTLYGRWKGKIHTYKKDIDITISLSKEGNNFVTLENDNALKISNLEFNERLFFDVFGDLKVDDTETAPYKMGFELSQLDNKLYGAITANAKAQLPFWVELNKTAER
;
A
#
# COMPACT_ATOMS: atom_id res chain seq x y z
N MET A 1 -14.68 75.73 55.83
CA MET A 1 -15.67 74.97 56.55
C MET A 1 -16.62 74.27 55.58
N LYS A 2 -16.58 72.94 55.50
CA LYS A 2 -17.57 72.00 54.93
C LYS A 2 -18.16 72.26 53.51
N PHE A 3 -17.64 71.59 52.49
CA PHE A 3 -18.37 71.04 51.35
C PHE A 3 -17.47 70.01 50.66
N PHE A 4 -17.39 68.83 51.27
CA PHE A 4 -16.83 67.63 50.66
C PHE A 4 -17.54 66.45 51.29
N THR A 5 -18.61 65.88 50.66
CA THR A 5 -19.12 64.57 51.00
C THR A 5 -20.35 64.12 50.21
N ALA A 6 -20.53 64.44 48.97
CA ALA A 6 -21.64 63.80 48.18
C ALA A 6 -21.27 63.25 46.82
N ARG A 7 -20.05 63.52 46.31
CA ARG A 7 -19.71 63.12 44.95
C ARG A 7 -18.98 61.78 44.85
N ASN A 8 -18.42 61.23 45.89
CA ASN A 8 -17.65 59.97 45.87
C ASN A 8 -18.50 58.71 46.12
N LEU A 9 -19.75 58.82 46.51
CA LEU A 9 -20.58 57.61 46.74
C LEU A 9 -21.28 57.11 45.45
N VAL A 10 -21.63 58.02 44.54
CA VAL A 10 -22.32 57.65 43.28
C VAL A 10 -21.37 56.93 42.32
N TRP A 11 -20.08 57.29 42.29
CA TRP A 11 -19.10 56.66 41.44
C TRP A 11 -18.68 55.24 41.89
N LYS A 12 -18.72 54.95 43.18
CA LYS A 12 -18.43 53.58 43.68
C LYS A 12 -19.53 52.57 43.36
N HIS A 13 -20.78 53.02 43.35
CA HIS A 13 -21.90 52.11 43.01
C HIS A 13 -22.02 51.88 41.49
N LEU A 14 -21.68 52.86 40.66
CA LEU A 14 -21.65 52.72 39.20
C LEU A 14 -20.53 51.78 38.71
N LEU A 15 -19.35 51.82 39.34
CA LEU A 15 -18.24 50.93 39.04
C LEU A 15 -18.49 49.47 39.47
N ILE A 16 -19.17 49.27 40.60
CA ILE A 16 -19.50 47.92 41.08
C ILE A 16 -20.61 47.27 40.21
N THR A 17 -21.57 48.03 39.73
CA THR A 17 -22.65 47.51 38.87
C THR A 17 -22.15 47.16 37.47
N VAL A 18 -21.18 47.91 36.90
CA VAL A 18 -20.57 47.60 35.60
C VAL A 18 -19.64 46.39 35.69
N PHE A 19 -18.93 46.20 36.83
CA PHE A 19 -18.08 44.99 37.00
C PHE A 19 -18.91 43.73 37.26
N ILE A 20 -20.06 43.82 37.88
CA ILE A 20 -20.95 42.66 38.10
C ILE A 20 -21.66 42.25 36.80
N SER A 21 -22.08 43.21 35.95
CA SER A 21 -22.64 42.88 34.62
C SER A 21 -21.59 42.31 33.66
N ALA A 22 -20.37 42.82 33.65
CA ALA A 22 -19.28 42.28 32.86
C ALA A 22 -18.83 40.89 33.33
N ALA A 23 -18.86 40.62 34.64
CA ALA A 23 -18.53 39.30 35.19
C ALA A 23 -19.63 38.24 34.89
N THR A 24 -20.92 38.67 34.87
CA THR A 24 -22.03 37.77 34.48
C THR A 24 -22.09 37.52 32.98
N GLU A 25 -21.73 38.45 32.10
CA GLU A 25 -21.61 38.23 30.67
C GLU A 25 -20.36 37.37 30.34
N MET A 26 -19.23 37.55 31.02
CA MET A 26 -18.07 36.67 30.89
C MET A 26 -18.31 35.24 31.39
N SER A 27 -19.15 35.05 32.41
CA SER A 27 -19.53 33.70 32.89
C SER A 27 -20.59 33.02 32.00
N ALA A 28 -21.36 33.79 31.24
CA ALA A 28 -22.32 33.27 30.26
C ALA A 28 -21.66 32.89 28.90
N GLN A 29 -20.53 33.52 28.54
CA GLN A 29 -19.77 33.20 27.33
C GLN A 29 -18.80 32.02 27.49
N SER A 30 -18.59 31.49 28.69
CA SER A 30 -17.69 30.34 28.93
C SER A 30 -18.40 28.98 29.01
N LYS A 31 -19.69 28.88 28.70
CA LYS A 31 -20.25 27.61 28.26
C LYS A 31 -19.90 27.42 26.76
N LEU A 32 -18.63 27.21 26.46
CA LEU A 32 -18.22 26.45 25.28
C LEU A 32 -19.07 25.17 25.33
N THR A 33 -20.05 25.09 24.45
CA THR A 33 -20.78 23.86 24.20
C THR A 33 -19.72 22.83 23.86
N GLU A 34 -19.38 21.93 24.79
CA GLU A 34 -18.61 20.75 24.49
C GLU A 34 -19.33 20.10 23.29
N ASN A 35 -18.65 20.05 22.16
CA ASN A 35 -19.17 19.31 21.00
C ASN A 35 -19.52 17.91 21.51
N PRO A 36 -20.74 17.41 21.27
CA PRO A 36 -21.12 16.10 21.74
C PRO A 36 -20.08 15.08 21.30
N LYS A 37 -19.65 14.19 22.21
CA LYS A 37 -18.69 13.13 21.87
C LYS A 37 -19.19 12.35 20.65
N PRO A 38 -18.33 12.07 19.67
CA PRO A 38 -18.74 11.31 18.51
C PRO A 38 -19.35 9.96 18.90
N ASP A 39 -20.45 9.60 18.24
CA ASP A 39 -21.11 8.30 18.44
C ASP A 39 -20.63 7.28 17.40
N PHE A 40 -19.89 6.27 17.84
CA PHE A 40 -19.39 5.16 17.04
C PHE A 40 -20.26 3.90 17.13
N SER A 41 -21.47 3.97 17.67
CA SER A 41 -22.37 2.82 17.85
C SER A 41 -22.64 2.07 16.54
N LYS A 42 -22.83 2.81 15.44
CA LYS A 42 -23.04 2.21 14.11
C LYS A 42 -21.79 1.52 13.58
N THR A 43 -20.63 2.16 13.70
CA THR A 43 -19.33 1.57 13.32
C THR A 43 -19.10 0.25 14.06
N LYS A 44 -19.30 0.25 15.39
CA LYS A 44 -19.18 -0.97 16.22
C LYS A 44 -20.20 -2.05 15.84
N LYS A 45 -21.43 -1.66 15.51
CA LYS A 45 -22.48 -2.59 15.05
C LYS A 45 -22.09 -3.23 13.71
N LEU A 46 -21.56 -2.45 12.75
CA LEU A 46 -21.06 -2.98 11.48
C LEU A 46 -19.93 -4.00 11.70
N ILE A 47 -18.94 -3.67 12.54
CA ILE A 47 -17.84 -4.58 12.87
C ILE A 47 -18.37 -5.89 13.45
N LYS A 48 -19.24 -5.82 14.47
CA LYS A 48 -19.82 -7.02 15.10
C LYS A 48 -20.58 -7.88 14.11
N ALA A 49 -21.38 -7.27 13.22
CA ALA A 49 -22.08 -7.98 12.16
C ALA A 49 -21.11 -8.71 11.21
N GLN A 50 -19.94 -8.15 10.90
CA GLN A 50 -18.95 -8.82 10.06
C GLN A 50 -18.30 -10.01 10.78
N LEU A 51 -18.01 -9.90 12.08
CA LEU A 51 -17.49 -11.03 12.86
C LEU A 51 -18.48 -12.21 12.84
N GLU A 52 -19.77 -11.91 13.00
CA GLU A 52 -20.83 -12.94 13.06
C GLU A 52 -21.15 -13.55 11.68
N HIS A 53 -21.50 -12.70 10.71
CA HIS A 53 -21.99 -13.18 9.40
C HIS A 53 -20.85 -13.73 8.52
N ASN A 54 -19.70 -13.05 8.50
CA ASN A 54 -18.55 -13.45 7.67
C ASN A 54 -17.50 -14.25 8.43
N LYS A 55 -17.80 -14.62 9.69
CA LYS A 55 -16.91 -15.40 10.57
C LYS A 55 -15.48 -14.82 10.63
N ILE A 56 -15.37 -13.48 10.59
CA ILE A 56 -14.08 -12.80 10.69
C ILE A 56 -13.52 -13.02 12.10
N PRO A 57 -12.30 -13.57 12.27
CA PRO A 57 -11.81 -13.90 13.61
C PRO A 57 -11.60 -12.66 14.48
N SER A 58 -10.99 -11.58 13.94
CA SER A 58 -10.86 -10.33 14.66
C SER A 58 -10.77 -9.11 13.73
N ILE A 59 -11.25 -7.97 14.25
CA ILE A 59 -11.08 -6.64 13.68
C ILE A 59 -10.65 -5.69 14.80
N SER A 60 -9.60 -4.90 14.56
CA SER A 60 -9.19 -3.76 15.40
C SER A 60 -9.37 -2.45 14.64
N ILE A 61 -9.85 -1.41 15.33
CA ILE A 61 -10.12 -0.09 14.74
C ILE A 61 -9.60 1.01 15.63
N ALA A 62 -9.02 2.08 15.01
CA ALA A 62 -8.82 3.36 15.67
C ALA A 62 -9.32 4.51 14.80
N VAL A 63 -9.82 5.56 15.45
CA VAL A 63 -10.19 6.84 14.84
C VAL A 63 -9.46 7.94 15.58
N ILE A 64 -8.67 8.71 14.84
CA ILE A 64 -7.86 9.81 15.33
C ILE A 64 -8.41 11.11 14.75
N LYS A 65 -8.49 12.16 15.53
CA LYS A 65 -8.80 13.51 15.07
C LYS A 65 -8.13 14.55 15.94
N HIS A 66 -7.47 15.54 15.32
CA HIS A 66 -6.77 16.64 16.00
C HIS A 66 -5.82 16.11 17.10
N GLY A 67 -4.96 15.16 16.74
CA GLY A 67 -3.99 14.55 17.64
C GLY A 67 -4.59 13.73 18.80
N LYS A 68 -5.89 13.42 18.76
CA LYS A 68 -6.58 12.66 19.81
C LYS A 68 -7.18 11.38 19.27
N ILE A 69 -6.99 10.29 19.97
CA ILE A 69 -7.69 9.03 19.70
C ILE A 69 -9.12 9.15 20.24
N LEU A 70 -10.10 9.10 19.32
CA LEU A 70 -11.53 9.19 19.65
C LEU A 70 -12.20 7.83 19.80
N LEU A 71 -11.69 6.83 19.09
CA LEU A 71 -12.07 5.42 19.20
C LEU A 71 -10.82 4.59 19.06
N GLU A 72 -10.65 3.60 19.92
CA GLU A 72 -9.64 2.56 19.80
C GLU A 72 -10.18 1.29 20.46
N GLU A 73 -10.43 0.27 19.64
CA GLU A 73 -11.10 -0.95 20.14
C GLU A 73 -10.76 -2.15 19.24
N SER A 74 -10.72 -3.31 19.87
CA SER A 74 -10.51 -4.59 19.19
C SER A 74 -11.66 -5.55 19.47
N PHE A 75 -12.04 -6.32 18.47
CA PHE A 75 -13.17 -7.24 18.51
C PHE A 75 -12.73 -8.64 18.05
N GLY A 76 -13.23 -9.68 18.70
CA GLY A 76 -12.98 -11.07 18.33
C GLY A 76 -11.68 -11.65 18.90
N LEU A 77 -11.14 -12.65 18.19
CA LEU A 77 -10.02 -13.47 18.65
C LEU A 77 -8.78 -13.25 17.80
N ALA A 78 -7.68 -12.88 18.45
CA ALA A 78 -6.34 -12.84 17.86
C ALA A 78 -5.86 -14.26 17.51
N ASP A 79 -6.21 -15.25 18.32
CA ASP A 79 -5.91 -16.66 18.09
C ASP A 79 -7.15 -17.49 18.46
N LYS A 80 -7.78 -18.14 17.46
CA LYS A 80 -9.00 -18.94 17.64
C LYS A 80 -8.71 -20.23 18.39
N GLU A 81 -7.60 -20.87 18.04
CA GLU A 81 -7.22 -22.19 18.55
C GLU A 81 -6.95 -22.14 20.08
N HIS A 82 -6.41 -21.02 20.54
CA HIS A 82 -6.07 -20.81 21.95
C HIS A 82 -7.06 -19.89 22.66
N ASN A 83 -8.15 -19.46 21.98
CA ASN A 83 -9.19 -18.56 22.52
C ASN A 83 -8.61 -17.25 23.05
N ILE A 84 -7.57 -16.70 22.40
CA ILE A 84 -6.91 -15.45 22.79
C ILE A 84 -7.67 -14.27 22.18
N LYS A 85 -8.17 -13.38 23.00
CA LYS A 85 -8.88 -12.17 22.56
C LYS A 85 -7.90 -11.17 21.92
N ALA A 86 -8.34 -10.54 20.85
CA ALA A 86 -7.63 -9.37 20.30
C ALA A 86 -7.78 -8.17 21.25
N ASN A 87 -6.72 -7.36 21.33
CA ASN A 87 -6.70 -6.09 22.07
C ASN A 87 -5.98 -5.03 21.24
N ILE A 88 -5.97 -3.78 21.68
CA ILE A 88 -5.41 -2.64 20.95
C ILE A 88 -3.91 -2.76 20.67
N HIS A 89 -3.19 -3.57 21.44
CA HIS A 89 -1.76 -3.87 21.27
C HIS A 89 -1.49 -5.16 20.50
N THR A 90 -2.53 -5.84 20.01
CA THR A 90 -2.35 -7.03 19.16
C THR A 90 -1.73 -6.63 17.83
N SER A 91 -0.60 -7.26 17.50
CA SER A 91 0.14 -7.00 16.25
C SER A 91 -0.43 -7.82 15.09
N TYR A 92 -0.88 -7.13 14.06
CA TYR A 92 -1.41 -7.70 12.82
C TYR A 92 -0.39 -7.59 11.69
N TYR A 93 -0.40 -8.55 10.77
CA TYR A 93 0.34 -8.47 9.52
C TYR A 93 -0.21 -7.35 8.64
N LEU A 94 0.64 -6.40 8.27
CA LEU A 94 0.21 -5.21 7.54
C LEU A 94 0.17 -5.40 6.02
N ALA A 95 0.74 -6.49 5.50
CA ALA A 95 0.92 -6.68 4.06
C ALA A 95 1.46 -5.38 3.41
N SER A 96 0.87 -4.93 2.31
CA SER A 96 1.37 -3.77 1.54
C SER A 96 1.31 -2.41 2.26
N LEU A 97 0.61 -2.26 3.38
CA LEU A 97 0.72 -1.04 4.21
C LEU A 97 2.17 -0.84 4.71
N SER A 98 2.97 -1.90 4.78
CA SER A 98 4.42 -1.84 5.03
C SER A 98 5.17 -0.88 4.09
N LYS A 99 4.66 -0.66 2.88
CA LYS A 99 5.28 0.25 1.89
C LYS A 99 5.30 1.69 2.38
N SER A 100 4.25 2.15 3.05
CA SER A 100 4.23 3.50 3.63
C SER A 100 5.31 3.68 4.70
N ILE A 101 5.56 2.64 5.49
CA ILE A 101 6.62 2.61 6.51
C ILE A 101 8.01 2.62 5.85
N THR A 102 8.22 1.78 4.84
CA THR A 102 9.46 1.75 4.04
C THR A 102 9.73 3.09 3.36
N ALA A 103 8.70 3.71 2.77
CA ALA A 103 8.82 5.03 2.15
C ALA A 103 9.21 6.10 3.18
N THR A 104 8.65 6.08 4.37
CA THR A 104 9.01 6.98 5.47
C THR A 104 10.49 6.83 5.85
N ALA A 105 10.99 5.58 5.91
CA ALA A 105 12.40 5.29 6.18
C ALA A 105 13.34 5.85 5.07
N ILE A 106 12.97 5.71 3.81
CA ILE A 106 13.71 6.32 2.68
C ILE A 106 13.71 7.85 2.76
N MET A 107 12.55 8.45 3.07
CA MET A 107 12.46 9.91 3.21
C MET A 107 13.34 10.43 4.35
N ARG A 108 13.42 9.71 5.48
CA ARG A 108 14.33 10.04 6.56
C ARG A 108 15.79 10.01 6.11
N LEU A 109 16.23 8.94 5.42
CA LEU A 109 17.58 8.88 4.85
C LEU A 109 17.85 10.01 3.82
N SER A 110 16.81 10.42 3.09
CA SER A 110 16.91 11.54 2.16
C SER A 110 17.10 12.88 2.89
N GLU A 111 16.40 13.13 4.00
CA GLU A 111 16.59 14.33 4.83
C GLU A 111 17.97 14.37 5.49
N GLU A 112 18.53 13.21 5.80
CA GLU A 112 19.90 13.06 6.31
C GLU A 112 20.98 13.19 5.20
N ASN A 113 20.57 13.46 3.93
CA ASN A 113 21.43 13.53 2.75
C ASN A 113 22.21 12.24 2.43
N LEU A 114 21.79 11.10 2.96
CA LEU A 114 22.35 9.79 2.67
C LEU A 114 21.81 9.19 1.37
N ILE A 115 20.61 9.58 0.98
CA ILE A 115 19.94 9.19 -0.28
C ILE A 115 19.48 10.45 -1.01
N ASN A 116 19.73 10.50 -2.33
CA ASN A 116 19.07 11.44 -3.24
C ASN A 116 17.99 10.68 -4.01
N LEU A 117 16.74 11.12 -3.90
CA LEU A 117 15.57 10.46 -4.52
C LEU A 117 15.68 10.36 -6.04
N ASN A 118 16.37 11.31 -6.69
CA ASN A 118 16.59 11.33 -8.14
C ASN A 118 17.80 10.51 -8.60
N SER A 119 18.56 9.91 -7.68
CA SER A 119 19.67 9.03 -8.06
C SER A 119 19.17 7.63 -8.43
N PRO A 120 19.87 6.95 -9.36
CA PRO A 120 19.61 5.54 -9.67
C PRO A 120 19.64 4.67 -8.42
N ALA A 121 18.70 3.72 -8.31
CA ALA A 121 18.69 2.75 -7.21
C ALA A 121 20.00 1.95 -7.15
N ASN A 122 20.54 1.61 -8.31
CA ASN A 122 21.80 0.87 -8.43
C ASN A 122 23.01 1.58 -7.81
N LYS A 123 22.96 2.91 -7.61
CA LYS A 123 24.01 3.66 -6.89
C LYS A 123 24.14 3.20 -5.44
N TYR A 124 23.03 2.83 -4.80
CA TYR A 124 22.94 2.51 -3.37
C TYR A 124 23.00 1.02 -3.05
N LEU A 125 22.79 0.16 -4.04
CA LEU A 125 22.88 -1.30 -3.88
C LEU A 125 24.35 -1.76 -3.90
N LYS A 126 24.74 -2.59 -2.93
CA LYS A 126 26.15 -3.09 -2.82
C LYS A 126 26.39 -4.35 -3.65
N ASN A 127 25.68 -5.43 -3.38
CA ASN A 127 25.98 -6.77 -3.86
C ASN A 127 25.21 -7.18 -5.10
N VAL A 128 24.10 -6.54 -5.39
CA VAL A 128 23.20 -6.88 -6.50
C VAL A 128 22.79 -5.62 -7.24
N LYS A 129 22.47 -5.75 -8.51
CA LYS A 129 22.03 -4.62 -9.35
C LYS A 129 20.78 -5.02 -10.12
N VAL A 130 19.88 -4.06 -10.29
CA VAL A 130 18.80 -4.12 -11.26
C VAL A 130 19.40 -4.05 -12.66
N SER A 131 18.84 -4.78 -13.60
CA SER A 131 19.28 -4.84 -15.00
C SER A 131 18.18 -4.41 -15.96
N SER A 132 18.53 -4.25 -17.23
CA SER A 132 17.59 -3.97 -18.31
C SER A 132 18.10 -4.53 -19.62
N PHE A 133 17.20 -5.00 -20.49
CA PHE A 133 17.52 -5.40 -21.87
C PHE A 133 17.39 -4.25 -22.86
N LEU A 134 16.54 -3.26 -22.55
CA LEU A 134 16.19 -2.21 -23.51
C LEU A 134 16.40 -0.79 -22.95
N TRP A 135 16.08 -0.55 -21.71
CA TRP A 135 16.00 0.79 -21.13
C TRP A 135 17.25 1.18 -20.37
N ASN A 136 17.48 2.48 -20.23
CA ASN A 136 18.54 2.97 -19.37
C ASN A 136 18.21 2.64 -17.89
N VAL A 137 18.93 1.70 -17.33
CA VAL A 137 18.74 1.26 -15.93
C VAL A 137 18.94 2.36 -14.90
N ASP A 138 19.77 3.36 -15.21
CA ASP A 138 20.00 4.51 -14.33
C ASP A 138 18.79 5.44 -14.23
N SER A 139 17.83 5.30 -15.14
CA SER A 139 16.54 5.98 -15.03
C SER A 139 15.62 5.37 -13.97
N ALA A 140 15.87 4.17 -13.44
CA ALA A 140 15.17 3.59 -12.31
C ALA A 140 15.66 4.21 -10.99
N THR A 141 15.19 5.42 -10.69
CA THR A 141 15.59 6.19 -9.51
C THR A 141 14.86 5.72 -8.24
N ILE A 142 15.35 6.12 -7.07
CA ILE A 142 14.69 5.87 -5.78
C ILE A 142 13.24 6.39 -5.78
N GLN A 143 13.01 7.61 -6.29
CA GLN A 143 11.67 8.18 -6.41
C GLN A 143 10.75 7.32 -7.29
N ARG A 144 11.27 6.81 -8.41
CA ARG A 144 10.50 5.96 -9.31
C ARG A 144 10.18 4.57 -8.72
N LEU A 145 11.02 4.07 -7.83
CA LEU A 145 10.68 2.88 -7.03
C LEU A 145 9.55 3.19 -6.02
N LEU A 146 9.60 4.35 -5.35
CA LEU A 146 8.61 4.76 -4.35
C LEU A 146 7.21 4.96 -4.94
N ASN A 147 7.09 5.48 -6.16
CA ASN A 147 5.81 5.77 -6.83
C ASN A 147 5.45 4.75 -7.93
N HIS A 148 6.15 3.62 -7.99
CA HIS A 148 5.85 2.54 -8.92
C HIS A 148 5.99 2.90 -10.41
N THR A 149 6.93 3.78 -10.76
CA THR A 149 7.25 4.12 -12.17
C THR A 149 8.66 3.74 -12.57
N SER A 150 9.29 2.82 -11.85
CA SER A 150 10.67 2.40 -12.13
C SER A 150 10.83 1.50 -13.35
N GLY A 151 9.71 1.04 -13.94
CA GLY A 151 9.71 0.04 -15.01
C GLY A 151 9.84 -1.40 -14.53
N LEU A 152 9.96 -1.64 -13.22
CA LEU A 152 9.78 -2.97 -12.63
C LEU A 152 8.31 -3.33 -12.65
N THR A 153 7.98 -4.54 -13.07
CA THR A 153 6.59 -5.03 -13.06
C THR A 153 6.24 -5.80 -11.79
N THR A 154 5.01 -6.31 -11.74
CA THR A 154 4.50 -7.07 -10.60
C THR A 154 5.33 -8.33 -10.37
N TYR A 155 5.79 -8.48 -9.14
CA TYR A 155 6.40 -9.69 -8.60
C TYR A 155 5.75 -10.01 -7.25
N HIS A 156 5.30 -11.23 -7.08
CA HIS A 156 4.77 -11.70 -5.80
C HIS A 156 5.12 -13.17 -5.59
N ARG A 157 5.73 -13.49 -4.45
CA ARG A 157 5.97 -14.85 -4.03
C ARG A 157 5.88 -14.93 -2.53
N ASP A 158 4.89 -15.67 -2.08
CA ASP A 158 4.83 -16.17 -0.71
C ASP A 158 5.64 -17.45 -0.63
N CYS A 159 6.56 -17.49 0.29
CA CYS A 159 7.42 -18.64 0.53
C CYS A 159 7.17 -19.20 1.93
N TYR A 160 7.21 -20.52 2.03
CA TYR A 160 7.18 -21.17 3.33
C TYR A 160 8.61 -21.38 3.86
N LEU A 161 8.74 -21.43 5.18
CA LEU A 161 10.03 -21.69 5.80
C LEU A 161 10.62 -23.01 5.27
N ASN A 162 11.87 -22.96 4.78
CA ASN A 162 12.59 -24.08 4.16
C ASN A 162 12.08 -24.58 2.81
N GLU A 163 11.33 -23.80 2.07
CA GLU A 163 10.92 -24.11 0.69
C GLU A 163 12.12 -23.92 -0.27
N PRO A 164 12.64 -25.01 -0.94
CA PRO A 164 13.91 -24.93 -1.69
C PRO A 164 13.85 -24.07 -2.93
N SER A 165 12.68 -23.95 -3.58
CA SER A 165 12.48 -23.18 -4.80
C SER A 165 12.44 -21.67 -4.57
N CYS A 166 12.29 -21.22 -3.33
CA CYS A 166 12.23 -19.81 -2.99
C CYS A 166 13.58 -19.11 -3.11
N PRO A 167 13.60 -17.82 -3.52
CA PRO A 167 14.78 -16.98 -3.35
C PRO A 167 15.20 -16.99 -1.88
N GLN A 168 16.49 -17.16 -1.62
CA GLN A 168 16.98 -17.23 -0.22
C GLN A 168 17.20 -15.85 0.42
N SER A 169 17.10 -14.79 -0.40
CA SER A 169 17.31 -13.40 0.04
C SER A 169 16.71 -12.42 -0.99
N ILE A 170 16.60 -11.16 -0.62
CA ILE A 170 16.26 -10.08 -1.56
C ILE A 170 17.30 -9.98 -2.68
N ASP A 171 18.58 -10.23 -2.42
CA ASP A 171 19.61 -10.22 -3.44
C ASP A 171 19.35 -11.31 -4.50
N SER A 172 18.95 -12.51 -4.07
CA SER A 172 18.55 -13.60 -5.00
C SER A 172 17.30 -13.25 -5.79
N ALA A 173 16.30 -12.59 -5.17
CA ALA A 173 15.11 -12.16 -5.86
C ALA A 173 15.41 -11.10 -6.92
N VAL A 174 16.27 -10.12 -6.59
CA VAL A 174 16.71 -9.09 -7.55
C VAL A 174 17.53 -9.70 -8.67
N GLN A 175 18.42 -10.64 -8.38
CA GLN A 175 19.23 -11.33 -9.39
C GLN A 175 18.38 -12.11 -10.40
N ARG A 176 17.28 -12.72 -9.96
CA ARG A 176 16.36 -13.50 -10.82
C ARG A 176 15.36 -12.64 -11.58
N TYR A 177 14.80 -11.60 -10.94
CA TYR A 177 13.62 -10.88 -11.38
C TYR A 177 13.78 -9.36 -11.43
N GLY A 178 14.95 -8.82 -11.04
CA GLY A 178 15.25 -7.38 -11.03
C GLY A 178 15.52 -6.81 -12.41
N ILE A 179 14.58 -6.98 -13.33
CA ILE A 179 14.65 -6.53 -14.71
C ILE A 179 13.70 -5.35 -14.91
N ILE A 180 14.15 -4.30 -15.58
CA ILE A 180 13.33 -3.18 -16.04
C ILE A 180 12.61 -3.60 -17.32
N PHE A 181 11.29 -3.73 -17.26
CA PHE A 181 10.44 -4.15 -18.39
C PHE A 181 9.95 -2.95 -19.19
N TRP A 182 9.66 -1.83 -18.53
CA TRP A 182 9.06 -0.65 -19.13
C TRP A 182 9.99 0.55 -19.00
N GLU A 183 9.83 1.53 -19.89
CA GLU A 183 10.60 2.76 -19.79
C GLU A 183 10.34 3.47 -18.46
N PRO A 184 11.38 3.66 -17.63
CA PRO A 184 11.21 4.27 -16.31
C PRO A 184 10.65 5.70 -16.40
N GLY A 185 9.57 5.95 -15.68
CA GLY A 185 8.87 7.23 -15.63
C GLY A 185 7.60 7.32 -16.47
N ASN A 186 7.39 6.41 -17.44
CA ASN A 186 6.27 6.51 -18.39
C ASN A 186 4.98 5.89 -17.88
N HIS A 187 5.07 4.77 -17.13
CA HIS A 187 3.90 4.03 -16.71
C HIS A 187 3.94 3.72 -15.22
N PHE A 188 2.76 3.65 -14.62
CA PHE A 188 2.56 3.13 -13.28
C PHE A 188 2.44 1.61 -13.36
N ASP A 189 3.38 0.90 -12.71
CA ASP A 189 3.35 -0.56 -12.55
C ASP A 189 3.65 -0.93 -11.11
N TYR A 190 2.64 -1.41 -10.40
CA TYR A 190 2.79 -1.75 -8.98
C TYR A 190 3.82 -2.86 -8.78
N SER A 191 4.89 -2.57 -8.04
CA SER A 191 6.01 -3.50 -7.86
C SER A 191 6.34 -3.76 -6.39
N ASN A 192 6.12 -5.00 -5.93
CA ASN A 192 6.60 -5.44 -4.62
C ASN A 192 8.13 -5.57 -4.62
N LEU A 193 8.74 -6.02 -5.74
CA LEU A 193 10.20 -6.11 -5.84
C LEU A 193 10.84 -4.73 -5.70
N GLY A 194 10.23 -3.68 -6.27
CA GLY A 194 10.70 -2.31 -6.11
C GLY A 194 10.80 -1.90 -4.63
N TYR A 195 9.82 -2.24 -3.82
CA TYR A 195 9.86 -1.98 -2.38
C TYR A 195 10.78 -2.92 -1.61
N GLY A 196 10.96 -4.15 -2.07
CA GLY A 196 12.02 -5.04 -1.58
C GLY A 196 13.39 -4.41 -1.78
N ILE A 197 13.65 -3.84 -2.97
CA ILE A 197 14.87 -3.10 -3.31
C ILE A 197 15.03 -1.87 -2.39
N LEU A 198 13.97 -1.10 -2.11
CA LEU A 198 14.03 0.03 -1.19
C LEU A 198 14.43 -0.41 0.23
N GLY A 199 13.89 -1.54 0.73
CA GLY A 199 14.32 -2.13 2.00
C GLY A 199 15.81 -2.53 1.99
N LYS A 200 16.32 -3.06 0.87
CA LYS A 200 17.74 -3.36 0.69
C LYS A 200 18.60 -2.09 0.66
N VAL A 201 18.15 -1.05 -0.06
CA VAL A 201 18.82 0.26 -0.08
C VAL A 201 18.95 0.84 1.31
N ILE A 202 17.89 0.78 2.14
CA ILE A 202 17.94 1.22 3.55
C ILE A 202 19.05 0.47 4.29
N SER A 203 19.12 -0.86 4.13
CA SER A 203 20.16 -1.67 4.80
C SER A 203 21.56 -1.33 4.32
N ASP A 204 21.73 -1.18 3.01
CA ASP A 204 23.04 -0.96 2.39
C ASP A 204 23.61 0.43 2.72
N VAL A 205 22.73 1.45 2.78
CA VAL A 205 23.13 2.84 3.09
C VAL A 205 23.37 3.04 4.59
N SER A 206 22.48 2.51 5.44
CA SER A 206 22.58 2.68 6.89
C SER A 206 23.59 1.76 7.56
N ASN A 207 24.07 0.69 6.89
CA ASN A 207 24.85 -0.40 7.46
C ASN A 207 24.16 -1.11 8.63
N LYS A 208 22.83 -1.04 8.70
CA LYS A 208 21.99 -1.78 9.66
C LYS A 208 21.13 -2.80 8.90
N SER A 209 20.72 -3.89 9.52
CA SER A 209 19.64 -4.70 8.95
C SER A 209 18.39 -3.83 8.80
N PHE A 210 17.54 -4.14 7.81
CA PHE A 210 16.30 -3.37 7.60
C PHE A 210 15.40 -3.39 8.85
N SER A 211 15.34 -4.53 9.55
CA SER A 211 14.60 -4.64 10.82
C SER A 211 15.15 -3.69 11.87
N ASN A 212 16.47 -3.72 12.10
CA ASN A 212 17.11 -2.87 13.12
C ASN A 212 17.00 -1.37 12.77
N TYR A 213 17.02 -1.04 11.47
CA TYR A 213 16.81 0.34 11.04
C TYR A 213 15.40 0.81 11.37
N LEU A 214 14.36 0.05 11.00
CA LEU A 214 12.98 0.40 11.33
C LEU A 214 12.77 0.51 12.84
N GLU A 215 13.27 -0.42 13.61
CA GLU A 215 13.16 -0.41 15.06
C GLU A 215 13.82 0.84 15.68
N SER A 216 15.09 1.11 15.35
CA SER A 216 15.85 2.21 15.98
C SER A 216 15.46 3.59 15.46
N GLU A 217 15.06 3.71 14.18
CA GLU A 217 14.88 5.00 13.54
C GLU A 217 13.40 5.41 13.35
N LEU A 218 12.47 4.44 13.41
CA LEU A 218 11.03 4.71 13.28
C LEU A 218 10.25 4.26 14.51
N PHE A 219 10.26 2.95 14.81
CA PHE A 219 9.31 2.40 15.78
C PHE A 219 9.59 2.89 17.20
N THR A 220 10.84 2.79 17.67
CA THR A 220 11.21 3.28 19.01
C THR A 220 10.99 4.78 19.17
N PRO A 221 11.44 5.66 18.24
CA PRO A 221 11.19 7.10 18.37
C PRO A 221 9.73 7.51 18.34
N LEU A 222 8.86 6.75 17.62
CA LEU A 222 7.41 6.96 17.58
C LEU A 222 6.68 6.32 18.78
N GLY A 223 7.36 5.51 19.60
CA GLY A 223 6.74 4.75 20.67
C GLY A 223 5.89 3.57 20.18
N MET A 224 6.20 3.03 19.00
CA MET A 224 5.49 1.90 18.37
C MET A 224 6.06 0.56 18.88
N GLN A 225 5.70 0.19 20.11
CA GLN A 225 6.27 -0.94 20.83
C GLN A 225 5.79 -2.32 20.37
N ASN A 226 4.70 -2.36 19.62
CA ASN A 226 4.09 -3.57 19.08
C ASN A 226 4.31 -3.69 17.56
N SER A 227 5.32 -2.98 17.01
CA SER A 227 5.65 -2.95 15.60
C SER A 227 7.03 -3.55 15.35
N PHE A 228 7.12 -4.43 14.36
CA PHE A 228 8.36 -5.13 14.02
C PHE A 228 8.32 -5.67 12.59
N LEU A 229 9.48 -6.10 12.09
CA LEU A 229 9.62 -6.69 10.76
C LEU A 229 9.69 -8.21 10.84
N GLY A 230 8.84 -8.91 10.09
CA GLY A 230 8.81 -10.37 9.98
C GLY A 230 8.09 -11.05 11.14
N ALA A 231 7.66 -12.30 10.95
CA ALA A 231 7.11 -13.11 12.01
C ALA A 231 8.24 -13.53 12.96
N SER A 232 8.27 -12.98 14.16
CA SER A 232 9.23 -13.38 15.18
C SER A 232 8.52 -14.14 16.30
N LEU A 233 9.02 -15.35 16.60
CA LEU A 233 8.55 -16.16 17.73
C LEU A 233 8.77 -15.49 19.11
N ASN A 234 9.57 -14.43 19.16
CA ASN A 234 9.90 -13.70 20.37
C ASN A 234 8.89 -12.61 20.73
N TYR A 235 8.01 -12.21 19.79
CA TYR A 235 6.98 -11.21 20.07
C TYR A 235 5.75 -11.88 20.65
N LYS A 236 5.27 -11.34 21.76
CA LYS A 236 3.99 -11.74 22.37
C LYS A 236 2.86 -10.93 21.73
N ASN A 237 1.64 -11.49 21.75
CA ASN A 237 0.44 -10.78 21.28
C ASN A 237 0.38 -10.55 19.76
N ILE A 238 0.84 -11.53 18.97
CA ILE A 238 0.68 -11.53 17.51
C ILE A 238 -0.64 -12.19 17.14
N ALA A 239 -1.40 -11.59 16.23
CA ALA A 239 -2.60 -12.20 15.67
C ALA A 239 -2.22 -13.37 14.76
N ALA A 240 -2.78 -14.55 15.02
CA ALA A 240 -2.73 -15.67 14.10
C ALA A 240 -3.50 -15.31 12.82
N ARG A 241 -2.99 -15.72 11.66
CA ARG A 241 -3.60 -15.40 10.35
C ARG A 241 -4.53 -16.53 9.91
N TYR A 242 -5.64 -16.17 9.27
CA TYR A 242 -6.68 -17.08 8.85
C TYR A 242 -7.07 -16.84 7.40
N ASN A 243 -7.08 -17.89 6.59
CA ASN A 243 -7.49 -17.82 5.18
C ASN A 243 -8.90 -17.25 5.04
N SER A 244 -9.19 -16.61 3.92
CA SER A 244 -10.53 -16.10 3.59
C SER A 244 -11.53 -17.17 3.14
N ASP A 245 -11.18 -18.46 3.26
CA ASP A 245 -12.09 -19.57 3.01
C ASP A 245 -13.27 -19.59 4.00
N SER A 246 -14.30 -20.39 3.71
CA SER A 246 -15.50 -20.46 4.55
C SER A 246 -15.25 -21.02 5.96
N ALA A 247 -14.18 -21.80 6.14
CA ALA A 247 -13.78 -22.37 7.42
C ALA A 247 -12.91 -21.42 8.24
N ARG A 248 -12.33 -20.37 7.61
CA ARG A 248 -11.31 -19.52 8.21
C ARG A 248 -10.20 -20.39 8.81
N SER A 249 -9.65 -21.28 7.98
CA SER A 249 -8.55 -22.15 8.38
C SER A 249 -7.31 -21.33 8.72
N ARG A 250 -6.50 -21.80 9.70
CA ARG A 250 -5.24 -21.14 10.04
C ARG A 250 -4.31 -21.14 8.83
N ALA A 251 -3.83 -19.96 8.46
CA ALA A 251 -2.85 -19.80 7.39
C ALA A 251 -1.47 -20.25 7.88
N PRO A 252 -0.64 -20.86 7.03
CA PRO A 252 0.73 -21.20 7.39
C PRO A 252 1.59 -19.94 7.51
N ASP A 253 2.70 -20.05 8.25
CA ASP A 253 3.66 -18.98 8.37
C ASP A 253 4.42 -18.80 7.04
N VAL A 254 4.42 -17.58 6.54
CA VAL A 254 5.02 -17.20 5.27
C VAL A 254 6.21 -16.28 5.51
N VAL A 255 7.27 -16.49 4.76
CA VAL A 255 8.44 -15.64 4.71
C VAL A 255 8.40 -14.83 3.41
N SER A 256 8.48 -13.51 3.51
CA SER A 256 8.59 -12.65 2.33
C SER A 256 10.05 -12.27 2.09
N TYR A 257 10.53 -12.49 0.88
CA TYR A 257 11.86 -12.07 0.45
C TYR A 257 11.90 -10.66 -0.15
N THR A 258 10.76 -9.96 -0.11
CA THR A 258 10.66 -8.53 -0.38
C THR A 258 10.17 -7.78 0.87
N PRO A 259 10.93 -7.79 1.99
CA PRO A 259 10.43 -7.37 3.30
C PRO A 259 9.96 -5.91 3.33
N GLY A 260 10.56 -5.02 2.54
CA GLY A 260 10.13 -3.63 2.40
C GLY A 260 8.75 -3.46 1.78
N ALA A 261 8.24 -4.49 1.09
CA ALA A 261 6.92 -4.45 0.46
C ALA A 261 5.78 -4.86 1.39
N SER A 262 6.01 -5.80 2.35
CA SER A 262 4.88 -6.47 3.01
C SER A 262 5.14 -7.03 4.42
N SER A 263 6.34 -6.97 4.97
CA SER A 263 6.69 -7.79 6.15
C SER A 263 6.51 -7.12 7.50
N VAL A 264 5.94 -5.93 7.59
CA VAL A 264 5.72 -5.26 8.88
C VAL A 264 4.49 -5.84 9.57
N TYR A 265 4.61 -6.05 10.88
CA TYR A 265 3.53 -6.27 11.83
C TYR A 265 3.37 -5.02 12.69
N SER A 266 2.14 -4.65 13.02
CA SER A 266 1.86 -3.52 13.90
C SER A 266 0.49 -3.64 14.56
N SER A 267 0.30 -2.93 15.65
CA SER A 267 -0.98 -2.82 16.35
C SER A 267 -1.75 -1.58 15.92
N VAL A 268 -3.03 -1.53 16.25
CA VAL A 268 -3.86 -0.35 15.97
C VAL A 268 -3.39 0.88 16.76
N ASP A 269 -2.93 0.70 18.01
CA ASP A 269 -2.34 1.75 18.86
C ASP A 269 -1.04 2.33 18.23
N ASP A 270 -0.16 1.47 17.75
CA ASP A 270 1.09 1.91 17.11
C ASP A 270 0.82 2.63 15.77
N LEU A 271 -0.10 2.11 14.95
CA LEU A 271 -0.48 2.78 13.71
C LEU A 271 -1.19 4.12 13.94
N ALA A 272 -1.85 4.32 15.08
CA ALA A 272 -2.40 5.62 15.45
C ALA A 272 -1.27 6.66 15.62
N LYS A 273 -0.14 6.28 16.26
CA LYS A 273 1.04 7.14 16.39
C LYS A 273 1.68 7.43 15.03
N PHE A 274 1.75 6.42 14.15
CA PHE A 274 2.23 6.60 12.78
C PHE A 274 1.31 7.53 11.96
N ALA A 275 -0.01 7.42 12.11
CA ALA A 275 -0.98 8.32 11.47
C ALA A 275 -0.83 9.76 11.93
N MET A 276 -0.64 10.00 13.24
CA MET A 276 -0.42 11.33 13.81
C MET A 276 0.82 12.02 13.21
N LEU A 277 1.89 11.27 12.87
CA LEU A 277 3.04 11.82 12.14
C LEU A 277 2.60 12.45 10.81
N PHE A 278 1.75 11.77 10.02
CA PHE A 278 1.27 12.24 8.71
C PHE A 278 0.19 13.31 8.80
N LEU A 279 -0.59 13.33 9.88
CA LEU A 279 -1.49 14.43 10.20
C LEU A 279 -0.73 15.66 10.72
N LYS A 280 0.60 15.56 10.86
CA LYS A 280 1.50 16.62 11.34
C LYS A 280 1.25 17.02 12.79
N ASP A 281 0.61 16.14 13.55
CA ASP A 281 0.42 16.29 14.98
C ASP A 281 1.74 16.06 15.73
N GLN A 282 1.89 16.71 16.87
CA GLN A 282 3.03 16.43 17.75
C GLN A 282 2.71 15.17 18.57
N VAL A 283 3.41 14.09 18.29
CA VAL A 283 3.38 12.90 19.12
C VAL A 283 4.22 13.17 20.38
N ASN A 284 3.56 13.51 21.50
CA ASN A 284 4.06 13.58 22.88
C ASN A 284 5.59 13.81 23.03
N GLY A 285 6.11 14.97 22.64
CA GLY A 285 7.50 15.34 22.85
C GLY A 285 8.53 14.51 22.08
N GLY A 286 8.11 13.64 21.16
CA GLY A 286 8.96 12.76 20.36
C GLY A 286 9.81 13.51 19.34
N LYS A 287 10.98 12.95 19.02
CA LYS A 287 11.85 13.45 17.96
C LYS A 287 11.09 13.37 16.62
N LYS A 288 11.06 14.47 15.88
CA LYS A 288 10.43 14.50 14.55
C LYS A 288 11.15 13.52 13.62
N ILE A 289 10.41 12.55 13.08
CA ILE A 289 10.97 11.47 12.23
C ILE A 289 11.32 12.00 10.84
N ILE A 290 10.37 12.71 10.22
CA ILE A 290 10.53 13.41 8.93
C ILE A 290 9.85 14.78 9.01
N SER A 291 10.25 15.70 8.17
CA SER A 291 9.71 17.07 8.13
C SER A 291 8.31 17.11 7.51
N ASN A 292 7.54 18.18 7.81
CA ASN A 292 6.25 18.40 7.15
C ASN A 292 6.42 18.56 5.63
N ASN A 293 7.53 19.14 5.17
CA ASN A 293 7.83 19.26 3.75
C ASN A 293 7.99 17.89 3.08
N SER A 294 8.64 16.94 3.76
CA SER A 294 8.74 15.56 3.26
C SER A 294 7.38 14.87 3.21
N ILE A 295 6.54 15.07 4.23
CA ILE A 295 5.15 14.55 4.22
C ILE A 295 4.38 15.12 3.03
N ASP A 296 4.42 16.46 2.84
CA ASP A 296 3.77 17.12 1.71
C ASP A 296 4.30 16.60 0.36
N TYR A 297 5.63 16.39 0.26
CA TYR A 297 6.23 15.84 -0.94
C TYR A 297 5.77 14.40 -1.22
N MET A 298 5.68 13.55 -0.20
CA MET A 298 5.18 12.18 -0.33
C MET A 298 3.72 12.13 -0.83
N GLU A 299 2.89 13.07 -0.37
CA GLU A 299 1.46 13.11 -0.69
C GLU A 299 1.12 13.83 -2.00
N ASN A 300 2.04 14.63 -2.56
CA ASN A 300 1.81 15.47 -3.73
C ASN A 300 2.69 15.11 -4.95
N SER A 301 3.64 14.19 -4.82
CA SER A 301 4.40 13.63 -5.94
C SER A 301 3.57 12.59 -6.70
N LEU A 302 2.51 13.04 -7.36
CA LEU A 302 1.44 12.21 -7.89
C LEU A 302 1.77 11.58 -9.24
N VAL A 303 1.52 10.28 -9.35
CA VAL A 303 1.51 9.54 -10.61
C VAL A 303 0.12 8.91 -10.77
N SER A 304 -0.48 9.05 -11.96
CA SER A 304 -1.79 8.44 -12.25
C SER A 304 -1.72 6.92 -12.15
N SER A 305 -2.69 6.31 -11.50
CA SER A 305 -2.86 4.85 -11.47
C SER A 305 -3.73 4.31 -12.62
N GLY A 306 -4.11 5.19 -13.57
CA GLY A 306 -5.02 4.83 -14.66
C GLY A 306 -6.51 4.97 -14.31
N GLU A 307 -6.88 5.20 -13.05
CA GLU A 307 -8.25 5.40 -12.62
C GLU A 307 -8.52 6.89 -12.32
N ALA A 308 -9.73 7.35 -12.59
CA ALA A 308 -10.14 8.75 -12.31
C ALA A 308 -9.97 9.08 -10.82
N ASN A 309 -9.37 10.23 -10.53
CA ASN A 309 -9.08 10.73 -9.17
C ASN A 309 -8.18 9.82 -8.32
N ARG A 310 -7.56 8.78 -8.90
CA ARG A 310 -6.63 7.89 -8.19
C ARG A 310 -5.21 8.05 -8.69
N PHE A 311 -4.32 8.26 -7.72
CA PHE A 311 -2.91 8.51 -7.94
C PHE A 311 -2.07 7.74 -6.92
N HIS A 312 -0.80 7.58 -7.21
CA HIS A 312 0.20 7.17 -6.22
C HIS A 312 1.16 8.30 -5.93
N GLY A 313 1.34 8.57 -4.64
CA GLY A 313 2.44 9.37 -4.11
C GLY A 313 3.64 8.50 -3.74
N LEU A 314 4.52 8.99 -2.88
CA LEU A 314 5.66 8.20 -2.41
C LEU A 314 5.22 7.32 -1.22
N GLY A 315 4.85 6.08 -1.52
CA GLY A 315 4.40 5.11 -0.53
C GLY A 315 2.92 5.18 -0.16
N TRP A 316 2.12 6.01 -0.83
CA TRP A 316 0.71 6.23 -0.53
C TRP A 316 -0.16 6.18 -1.77
N SER A 317 -1.32 5.58 -1.65
CA SER A 317 -2.41 5.74 -2.62
C SER A 317 -3.19 7.02 -2.31
N ILE A 318 -3.40 7.85 -3.30
CA ILE A 318 -4.04 9.16 -3.17
C ILE A 318 -5.33 9.16 -3.97
N ASN A 319 -6.45 9.50 -3.30
CA ASN A 319 -7.69 9.81 -4.00
C ASN A 319 -7.95 11.31 -3.85
N THR A 320 -7.93 12.04 -4.96
CA THR A 320 -8.09 13.51 -4.96
C THR A 320 -9.52 13.97 -4.74
N ASN A 321 -10.50 13.05 -4.84
CA ASN A 321 -11.92 13.34 -4.61
C ASN A 321 -12.65 12.18 -3.93
N TYR A 322 -12.22 11.82 -2.71
CA TYR A 322 -12.87 10.82 -1.88
C TYR A 322 -14.04 11.46 -1.12
N TYR A 323 -15.24 11.37 -1.72
CA TYR A 323 -16.44 12.04 -1.20
C TYR A 323 -16.22 13.53 -0.88
N GLY A 324 -15.57 14.24 -1.82
CA GLY A 324 -15.30 15.68 -1.71
C GLY A 324 -14.05 16.05 -0.91
N PHE A 325 -13.20 15.08 -0.53
CA PHE A 325 -11.96 15.31 0.19
C PHE A 325 -10.78 14.63 -0.53
N LYS A 326 -9.57 15.16 -0.36
CA LYS A 326 -8.35 14.40 -0.67
C LYS A 326 -8.15 13.35 0.42
N ALA A 327 -8.09 12.09 0.05
CA ALA A 327 -7.75 11.00 0.95
C ALA A 327 -6.37 10.43 0.65
N VAL A 328 -5.57 10.19 1.69
CA VAL A 328 -4.27 9.52 1.67
C VAL A 328 -4.46 8.15 2.30
N THR A 329 -4.11 7.09 1.58
CA THR A 329 -4.39 5.73 2.02
C THR A 329 -3.17 4.84 1.89
N GLY A 330 -2.78 4.21 2.99
CA GLY A 330 -1.97 3.01 3.00
C GLY A 330 -2.89 1.81 3.19
N GLN A 331 -2.77 0.81 2.33
CA GLN A 331 -3.54 -0.41 2.48
C GLN A 331 -2.71 -1.64 2.18
N GLY A 332 -3.06 -2.74 2.83
CA GLY A 332 -2.49 -4.04 2.57
C GLY A 332 -3.56 -5.13 2.69
N GLY A 333 -3.46 -6.14 1.85
CA GLY A 333 -4.38 -7.26 1.85
C GLY A 333 -3.75 -8.50 1.25
N THR A 334 -4.07 -9.63 1.87
CA THR A 334 -3.78 -10.99 1.41
C THR A 334 -5.02 -11.83 1.68
N SER A 335 -5.02 -13.11 1.32
CA SER A 335 -6.11 -14.02 1.68
C SER A 335 -6.27 -14.19 3.20
N ASP A 336 -5.26 -13.84 3.99
CA ASP A 336 -5.17 -14.11 5.43
C ASP A 336 -4.89 -12.88 6.30
N ALA A 337 -4.91 -11.67 5.73
CA ALA A 337 -4.75 -10.42 6.46
C ALA A 337 -5.37 -9.24 5.72
N ASN A 338 -5.75 -8.20 6.48
CA ASN A 338 -6.19 -6.93 5.91
C ASN A 338 -5.78 -5.78 6.84
N ALA A 339 -5.21 -4.71 6.25
CA ALA A 339 -4.75 -3.53 6.97
C ALA A 339 -5.05 -2.27 6.17
N TRP A 340 -5.68 -1.29 6.80
CA TRP A 340 -6.00 0.00 6.22
C TRP A 340 -5.63 1.12 7.18
N LEU A 341 -4.96 2.12 6.66
CA LEU A 341 -4.80 3.43 7.25
C LEU A 341 -5.27 4.45 6.21
N ARG A 342 -6.39 5.11 6.47
CA ARG A 342 -6.91 6.18 5.60
C ARG A 342 -6.98 7.48 6.36
N MET A 343 -6.45 8.53 5.74
CA MET A 343 -6.39 9.87 6.30
C MET A 343 -7.12 10.85 5.39
N ILE A 344 -7.73 11.87 5.98
CA ILE A 344 -8.20 13.08 5.32
C ILE A 344 -7.42 14.24 5.96
N PRO A 345 -6.22 14.59 5.43
CA PRO A 345 -5.32 15.55 6.08
C PRO A 345 -5.93 16.94 6.28
N SER A 346 -6.79 17.39 5.35
CA SER A 346 -7.48 18.69 5.48
C SER A 346 -8.43 18.79 6.67
N GLU A 347 -8.87 17.66 7.22
CA GLU A 347 -9.78 17.57 8.38
C GLU A 347 -9.06 17.04 9.62
N ASP A 348 -7.74 16.82 9.50
CA ASP A 348 -6.88 16.29 10.56
C ASP A 348 -7.49 15.03 11.19
N VAL A 349 -7.84 14.06 10.35
CA VAL A 349 -8.50 12.82 10.76
C VAL A 349 -7.92 11.60 10.06
N ALA A 350 -7.81 10.50 10.80
CA ALA A 350 -7.43 9.19 10.31
C ALA A 350 -8.34 8.08 10.85
N VAL A 351 -8.51 7.03 10.05
CA VAL A 351 -9.15 5.77 10.45
C VAL A 351 -8.21 4.62 10.10
N ILE A 352 -7.99 3.75 11.07
CA ILE A 352 -7.20 2.52 10.96
C ILE A 352 -8.14 1.34 11.12
N LEU A 353 -7.99 0.32 10.28
CA LEU A 353 -8.73 -0.94 10.36
C LEU A 353 -7.78 -2.11 10.09
N LEU A 354 -7.70 -3.05 11.03
CA LEU A 354 -6.84 -4.23 10.93
C LEU A 354 -7.68 -5.49 11.10
N SER A 355 -7.35 -6.56 10.35
CA SER A 355 -7.95 -7.87 10.50
C SER A 355 -6.93 -8.98 10.28
N ASN A 356 -7.11 -10.08 10.99
CA ASN A 356 -6.29 -11.30 10.86
C ASN A 356 -6.84 -12.30 9.83
N THR A 357 -7.61 -11.81 8.87
CA THR A 357 -8.06 -12.55 7.69
C THR A 357 -8.31 -11.59 6.53
N GLY A 358 -8.33 -12.10 5.30
CA GLY A 358 -8.73 -11.33 4.14
C GLY A 358 -10.22 -10.93 4.22
N ILE A 359 -10.49 -9.66 3.98
CA ILE A 359 -11.83 -9.05 3.96
C ILE A 359 -11.98 -8.29 2.64
N SER A 360 -13.18 -8.29 2.05
CA SER A 360 -13.41 -7.53 0.83
C SER A 360 -13.20 -6.02 1.05
N GLY A 361 -12.69 -5.34 0.02
CA GLY A 361 -12.46 -3.89 0.06
C GLY A 361 -13.74 -3.09 0.36
N ASP A 362 -14.91 -3.58 -0.07
CA ASP A 362 -16.20 -2.94 0.20
C ASP A 362 -16.55 -2.97 1.68
N ILE A 363 -16.33 -4.10 2.36
CA ILE A 363 -16.55 -4.22 3.81
C ILE A 363 -15.65 -3.24 4.55
N CYS A 364 -14.35 -3.23 4.24
CA CYS A 364 -13.40 -2.30 4.85
C CYS A 364 -13.81 -0.84 4.62
N THR A 365 -14.13 -0.50 3.38
CA THR A 365 -14.55 0.85 2.99
C THR A 365 -15.82 1.28 3.71
N ASN A 366 -16.82 0.40 3.85
CA ASN A 366 -18.07 0.71 4.55
C ASN A 366 -17.83 0.99 6.05
N ILE A 367 -16.98 0.21 6.71
CA ILE A 367 -16.64 0.46 8.14
C ILE A 367 -15.88 1.79 8.28
N ILE A 368 -14.90 2.05 7.43
CA ILE A 368 -14.10 3.28 7.43
C ILE A 368 -14.98 4.51 7.15
N ASN A 369 -15.89 4.42 6.17
CA ASN A 369 -16.81 5.50 5.83
C ASN A 369 -17.79 5.83 6.97
N GLU A 370 -18.30 4.82 7.68
CA GLU A 370 -19.16 5.06 8.85
C GLU A 370 -18.36 5.70 9.99
N ALA A 371 -17.08 5.29 10.18
CA ALA A 371 -16.21 5.91 11.17
C ALA A 371 -15.93 7.40 10.83
N PHE A 372 -15.62 7.74 9.58
CA PHE A 372 -15.50 9.13 9.13
C PHE A 372 -16.82 9.91 9.31
N SER A 373 -17.95 9.28 8.97
CA SER A 373 -19.29 9.90 9.11
C SER A 373 -19.62 10.27 10.55
N SER A 374 -19.06 9.55 11.53
CA SER A 374 -19.25 9.83 12.95
C SER A 374 -18.52 11.09 13.44
N VAL A 375 -17.48 11.54 12.71
CA VAL A 375 -16.61 12.67 13.11
C VAL A 375 -16.58 13.80 12.10
N LEU A 376 -17.09 13.60 10.87
CA LEU A 376 -17.13 14.57 9.78
C LEU A 376 -18.55 14.71 9.21
N PRO A 377 -19.36 15.65 9.70
CA PRO A 377 -20.74 15.84 9.20
C PRO A 377 -20.81 16.08 7.69
N LYS A 378 -19.88 16.85 7.11
CA LYS A 378 -19.81 17.11 5.66
C LYS A 378 -19.50 15.84 4.85
N PHE A 379 -18.62 14.97 5.36
CA PHE A 379 -18.33 13.68 4.74
C PHE A 379 -19.58 12.80 4.69
N LYS A 380 -20.33 12.72 5.80
CA LYS A 380 -21.59 11.98 5.86
C LYS A 380 -22.62 12.49 4.87
N GLN A 381 -22.74 13.81 4.70
CA GLN A 381 -23.62 14.42 3.72
C GLN A 381 -23.20 14.06 2.29
N ASN A 382 -21.93 14.20 1.96
CA ASN A 382 -21.38 13.86 0.64
C ASN A 382 -21.54 12.38 0.31
N LEU A 383 -21.28 11.49 1.29
CA LEU A 383 -21.44 10.04 1.14
C LEU A 383 -22.90 9.67 0.81
N SER A 384 -23.87 10.30 1.48
CA SER A 384 -25.31 10.02 1.24
C SER A 384 -25.81 10.49 -0.11
N SER A 385 -25.15 11.48 -0.73
CA SER A 385 -25.49 12.03 -2.04
C SER A 385 -24.67 11.44 -3.20
N TYR A 386 -23.68 10.58 -2.91
CA TYR A 386 -22.78 10.01 -3.90
C TYR A 386 -23.51 9.03 -4.82
N GLN A 387 -23.45 9.30 -6.13
CA GLN A 387 -23.87 8.37 -7.17
C GLN A 387 -22.62 7.80 -7.84
N LYS A 388 -22.51 6.47 -7.88
CA LYS A 388 -21.41 5.80 -8.58
C LYS A 388 -21.56 6.04 -10.08
N THR A 389 -20.60 6.73 -10.67
CA THR A 389 -20.49 6.84 -12.13
C THR A 389 -19.59 5.71 -12.61
N ASP A 390 -20.14 4.79 -13.39
CA ASP A 390 -19.33 3.77 -14.05
C ASP A 390 -18.56 4.46 -15.19
N THR A 391 -17.23 4.40 -15.13
CA THR A 391 -16.39 4.86 -16.24
C THR A 391 -16.43 3.77 -17.31
N PRO A 392 -16.82 4.08 -18.56
CA PRO A 392 -16.79 3.08 -19.63
C PRO A 392 -15.36 2.55 -19.82
N VAL A 393 -15.20 1.25 -19.87
CA VAL A 393 -13.93 0.63 -20.29
C VAL A 393 -13.78 0.89 -21.78
N GLN A 394 -12.77 1.68 -22.15
CA GLN A 394 -12.48 1.97 -23.56
C GLN A 394 -11.80 0.72 -24.14
N SER A 395 -12.47 0.02 -25.05
CA SER A 395 -11.85 -1.08 -25.82
C SER A 395 -11.14 -0.49 -27.04
N PHE A 396 -9.86 -0.86 -27.22
CA PHE A 396 -9.09 -0.49 -28.41
C PHE A 396 -9.07 -1.65 -29.40
N LEU A 397 -9.17 -1.35 -30.68
CA LEU A 397 -9.01 -2.34 -31.73
C LEU A 397 -7.53 -2.73 -31.85
N ILE A 398 -7.27 -4.02 -32.04
CA ILE A 398 -5.92 -4.53 -32.28
C ILE A 398 -5.42 -3.97 -33.61
N SER A 399 -4.23 -3.35 -33.59
CA SER A 399 -3.61 -2.80 -34.80
C SER A 399 -3.30 -3.91 -35.82
N ASP A 400 -3.51 -3.64 -37.10
CA ASP A 400 -3.15 -4.55 -38.19
C ASP A 400 -1.65 -4.93 -38.19
N THR A 401 -0.80 -4.08 -37.66
CA THR A 401 0.63 -4.33 -37.53
C THR A 401 0.98 -5.46 -36.58
N LEU A 402 0.07 -5.80 -35.64
CA LEU A 402 0.27 -6.87 -34.65
C LEU A 402 -0.01 -8.27 -35.21
N TYR A 403 -0.85 -8.36 -36.26
CA TYR A 403 -1.13 -9.66 -36.88
C TYR A 403 0.09 -10.20 -37.64
N GLY A 404 0.23 -11.52 -37.67
CA GLY A 404 1.33 -12.23 -38.29
C GLY A 404 2.07 -13.13 -37.29
N ARG A 405 3.28 -13.53 -37.69
CA ARG A 405 4.11 -14.44 -36.91
C ARG A 405 5.31 -13.70 -36.30
N TRP A 406 5.49 -13.89 -35.00
CA TRP A 406 6.55 -13.28 -34.21
C TRP A 406 7.40 -14.35 -33.57
N LYS A 407 8.73 -14.25 -33.72
CA LYS A 407 9.69 -15.21 -33.15
C LYS A 407 10.74 -14.52 -32.30
N GLY A 408 11.11 -15.15 -31.20
CA GLY A 408 12.12 -14.61 -30.31
C GLY A 408 12.37 -15.47 -29.09
N LYS A 409 12.68 -14.83 -27.97
CA LYS A 409 13.12 -15.50 -26.75
C LYS A 409 12.44 -14.97 -25.52
N ILE A 410 12.20 -15.86 -24.56
CA ILE A 410 11.91 -15.53 -23.18
C ILE A 410 13.22 -15.70 -22.42
N HIS A 411 13.63 -14.65 -21.71
CA HIS A 411 14.84 -14.67 -20.90
C HIS A 411 14.49 -15.03 -19.46
N THR A 412 14.92 -16.19 -19.01
CA THR A 412 14.78 -16.61 -17.62
C THR A 412 16.13 -16.54 -16.92
N TYR A 413 16.14 -16.59 -15.60
CA TYR A 413 17.40 -16.63 -14.85
C TYR A 413 18.23 -17.92 -15.06
N LYS A 414 17.66 -18.95 -15.70
CA LYS A 414 18.32 -20.23 -15.99
C LYS A 414 18.78 -20.35 -17.45
N LYS A 415 17.87 -20.05 -18.37
CA LYS A 415 18.08 -20.24 -19.81
C LYS A 415 17.16 -19.34 -20.62
N ASP A 416 17.51 -19.15 -21.87
CA ASP A 416 16.59 -18.62 -22.86
C ASP A 416 15.65 -19.72 -23.36
N ILE A 417 14.38 -19.37 -23.57
CA ILE A 417 13.34 -20.26 -24.11
C ILE A 417 12.89 -19.68 -25.46
N ASP A 418 12.99 -20.47 -26.52
CA ASP A 418 12.49 -20.04 -27.83
C ASP A 418 10.97 -19.95 -27.82
N ILE A 419 10.43 -18.86 -28.37
CA ILE A 419 9.00 -18.61 -28.45
C ILE A 419 8.58 -18.17 -29.83
N THR A 420 7.42 -18.65 -30.27
CA THR A 420 6.71 -18.16 -31.47
C THR A 420 5.29 -17.75 -31.05
N ILE A 421 4.87 -16.54 -31.44
CA ILE A 421 3.49 -16.06 -31.31
C ILE A 421 2.90 -15.92 -32.71
N SER A 422 1.74 -16.48 -32.95
CA SER A 422 0.98 -16.35 -34.19
C SER A 422 -0.34 -15.68 -33.91
N LEU A 423 -0.55 -14.48 -34.46
CA LEU A 423 -1.78 -13.69 -34.33
C LEU A 423 -2.47 -13.61 -35.68
N SER A 424 -3.73 -14.01 -35.74
CA SER A 424 -4.57 -14.04 -36.95
C SER A 424 -5.83 -13.24 -36.76
N LYS A 425 -6.28 -12.54 -37.79
CA LYS A 425 -7.58 -11.82 -37.81
C LYS A 425 -8.79 -12.76 -37.67
N GLU A 426 -8.63 -14.02 -38.10
CA GLU A 426 -9.67 -15.04 -37.98
C GLU A 426 -9.76 -15.64 -36.56
N GLY A 427 -8.95 -15.19 -35.61
CA GLY A 427 -9.00 -15.62 -34.22
C GLY A 427 -8.23 -16.91 -33.90
N ASN A 428 -7.49 -17.45 -34.87
CA ASN A 428 -6.61 -18.60 -34.67
C ASN A 428 -5.26 -18.16 -34.10
N ASN A 429 -5.24 -17.86 -32.79
CA ASN A 429 -4.10 -17.26 -32.10
C ASN A 429 -3.42 -18.29 -31.21
N PHE A 430 -2.09 -18.46 -31.36
CA PHE A 430 -1.32 -19.49 -30.64
C PHE A 430 0.05 -18.98 -30.21
N VAL A 431 0.53 -19.56 -29.12
CA VAL A 431 1.92 -19.48 -28.66
C VAL A 431 2.55 -20.87 -28.75
N THR A 432 3.78 -20.96 -29.22
CA THR A 432 4.58 -22.20 -29.19
C THR A 432 5.87 -21.90 -28.41
N LEU A 433 6.18 -22.72 -27.42
CA LEU A 433 7.40 -22.66 -26.62
C LEU A 433 8.32 -23.79 -27.03
N GLU A 434 9.57 -23.49 -27.38
CA GLU A 434 10.56 -24.49 -27.90
C GLU A 434 9.95 -25.38 -29.00
N ASN A 435 9.89 -26.67 -28.76
CA ASN A 435 9.29 -27.69 -29.67
C ASN A 435 7.96 -28.25 -29.10
N ASP A 436 7.34 -27.55 -28.15
CA ASP A 436 6.09 -28.01 -27.53
C ASP A 436 4.88 -27.80 -28.45
N ASN A 437 3.73 -28.35 -28.09
CA ASN A 437 2.48 -28.15 -28.80
C ASN A 437 2.06 -26.68 -28.76
N ALA A 438 1.34 -26.23 -29.78
CA ALA A 438 0.77 -24.88 -29.82
C ALA A 438 -0.26 -24.66 -28.69
N LEU A 439 -0.03 -23.62 -27.89
CA LEU A 439 -0.89 -23.20 -26.78
C LEU A 439 -1.87 -22.15 -27.28
N LYS A 440 -3.17 -22.38 -27.08
CA LYS A 440 -4.20 -21.44 -27.53
C LYS A 440 -4.17 -20.15 -26.69
N ILE A 441 -4.20 -19.01 -27.37
CA ILE A 441 -4.35 -17.69 -26.75
C ILE A 441 -5.81 -17.48 -26.31
N SER A 442 -5.98 -16.92 -25.13
CA SER A 442 -7.27 -16.48 -24.55
C SER A 442 -7.14 -15.04 -24.04
N ASN A 443 -8.26 -14.37 -23.82
CA ASN A 443 -8.33 -13.01 -23.25
C ASN A 443 -7.43 -12.02 -24.01
N LEU A 444 -7.47 -12.06 -25.35
CA LEU A 444 -6.66 -11.19 -26.19
C LEU A 444 -7.26 -9.78 -26.21
N GLU A 445 -6.53 -8.81 -25.68
CA GLU A 445 -6.93 -7.41 -25.56
C GLU A 445 -5.79 -6.50 -25.99
N PHE A 446 -6.16 -5.28 -26.46
CA PHE A 446 -5.19 -4.23 -26.78
C PHE A 446 -5.63 -2.94 -26.10
N ASN A 447 -4.74 -2.39 -25.28
CA ASN A 447 -4.89 -1.09 -24.64
C ASN A 447 -3.48 -0.50 -24.47
N GLU A 448 -2.99 0.22 -25.50
CA GLU A 448 -1.61 0.67 -25.64
C GLU A 448 -0.56 -0.46 -25.67
N ARG A 449 -0.83 -1.55 -24.96
CA ARG A 449 -0.07 -2.81 -24.92
C ARG A 449 -0.98 -3.96 -25.34
N LEU A 450 -0.39 -5.03 -25.77
CA LEU A 450 -1.06 -6.27 -26.12
C LEU A 450 -1.09 -7.19 -24.90
N PHE A 451 -2.28 -7.55 -24.46
CA PHE A 451 -2.50 -8.45 -23.33
C PHE A 451 -3.13 -9.74 -23.80
N PHE A 452 -2.68 -10.86 -23.30
CA PHE A 452 -3.34 -12.15 -23.47
C PHE A 452 -2.83 -13.19 -22.48
N ASP A 453 -3.59 -14.27 -22.35
CA ASP A 453 -3.25 -15.39 -21.48
C ASP A 453 -3.06 -16.67 -22.30
N VAL A 454 -2.14 -17.53 -21.84
CA VAL A 454 -2.02 -18.93 -22.26
C VAL A 454 -1.82 -19.84 -21.06
N PHE A 455 -2.15 -21.12 -21.19
CA PHE A 455 -1.85 -22.14 -20.18
C PHE A 455 -0.68 -23.01 -20.66
N GLY A 456 0.39 -23.08 -19.88
CA GLY A 456 1.60 -23.80 -20.26
C GLY A 456 2.61 -23.88 -19.13
N ASP A 457 3.86 -24.19 -19.47
CA ASP A 457 4.96 -24.36 -18.51
C ASP A 457 6.28 -23.82 -19.11
N LEU A 458 6.92 -22.89 -18.42
CA LEU A 458 8.25 -22.36 -18.76
C LEU A 458 9.38 -23.28 -18.29
N LYS A 459 9.06 -24.35 -17.55
CA LYS A 459 10.04 -25.32 -17.01
C LYS A 459 11.15 -24.67 -16.19
N VAL A 460 10.77 -23.67 -15.36
CA VAL A 460 11.65 -23.02 -14.39
C VAL A 460 11.30 -23.52 -12.98
N ASP A 461 12.29 -23.74 -12.13
CA ASP A 461 12.10 -24.38 -10.81
C ASP A 461 11.13 -23.60 -9.90
N ASP A 462 11.05 -22.27 -10.06
CA ASP A 462 10.24 -21.42 -9.21
C ASP A 462 8.72 -21.54 -9.51
N THR A 463 8.32 -22.28 -10.55
CA THR A 463 6.92 -22.45 -10.99
C THR A 463 6.36 -23.84 -10.64
N GLU A 464 6.54 -24.33 -9.48
CA GLU A 464 6.33 -25.67 -8.91
C GLU A 464 5.15 -26.53 -9.42
N THR A 465 4.13 -25.95 -10.06
CA THR A 465 2.94 -26.67 -10.54
C THR A 465 2.59 -26.26 -11.97
N ALA A 466 2.67 -27.21 -12.91
CA ALA A 466 2.27 -27.00 -14.30
C ALA A 466 1.03 -27.87 -14.67
N PRO A 467 0.21 -27.46 -15.66
CA PRO A 467 0.27 -26.18 -16.36
C PRO A 467 -0.28 -25.03 -15.52
N TYR A 468 0.23 -23.82 -15.71
CA TYR A 468 -0.24 -22.59 -15.06
C TYR A 468 -0.57 -21.51 -16.10
N LYS A 469 -1.30 -20.50 -15.66
CA LYS A 469 -1.62 -19.33 -16.47
C LYS A 469 -0.36 -18.48 -16.66
N MET A 470 -0.01 -18.18 -17.90
CA MET A 470 1.01 -17.20 -18.28
C MET A 470 0.31 -15.99 -18.88
N GLY A 471 0.41 -14.84 -18.21
CA GLY A 471 -0.08 -13.56 -18.70
C GLY A 471 1.00 -12.87 -19.51
N PHE A 472 0.69 -12.48 -20.73
CA PHE A 472 1.56 -11.70 -21.60
C PHE A 472 1.14 -10.25 -21.58
N GLU A 473 2.12 -9.36 -21.48
CA GLU A 473 1.98 -7.93 -21.59
C GLU A 473 3.10 -7.41 -22.51
N LEU A 474 2.77 -7.04 -23.76
CA LEU A 474 3.73 -6.74 -24.80
C LEU A 474 3.49 -5.36 -25.39
N SER A 475 4.58 -4.60 -25.61
CA SER A 475 4.59 -3.37 -26.39
C SER A 475 5.21 -3.62 -27.75
N GLN A 476 4.78 -2.86 -28.76
CA GLN A 476 5.37 -2.88 -30.10
C GLN A 476 6.31 -1.68 -30.30
N LEU A 477 7.49 -1.95 -30.81
CA LEU A 477 8.44 -0.94 -31.29
C LEU A 477 8.92 -1.40 -32.69
N ASP A 478 8.49 -0.71 -33.74
CA ASP A 478 8.73 -1.10 -35.13
C ASP A 478 8.30 -2.56 -35.42
N ASN A 479 9.25 -3.40 -35.83
CA ASN A 479 9.04 -4.82 -36.10
C ASN A 479 9.39 -5.72 -34.91
N LYS A 480 9.41 -5.17 -33.70
CA LYS A 480 9.68 -5.92 -32.47
C LYS A 480 8.48 -5.87 -31.53
N LEU A 481 8.22 -6.99 -30.84
CA LEU A 481 7.43 -7.04 -29.62
C LEU A 481 8.36 -7.32 -28.46
N TYR A 482 8.16 -6.62 -27.35
CA TYR A 482 8.92 -6.79 -26.13
C TYR A 482 8.02 -6.57 -24.93
N GLY A 483 8.40 -7.14 -23.80
CA GLY A 483 7.66 -6.93 -22.56
C GLY A 483 7.81 -8.03 -21.53
N ALA A 484 6.73 -8.29 -20.80
CA ALA A 484 6.70 -9.23 -19.70
C ALA A 484 5.83 -10.45 -20.00
N ILE A 485 6.31 -11.61 -19.57
CA ILE A 485 5.49 -12.80 -19.35
C ILE A 485 5.46 -13.04 -17.85
N THR A 486 4.27 -13.05 -17.27
CA THR A 486 4.07 -13.35 -15.85
C THR A 486 3.56 -14.77 -15.69
N ALA A 487 4.37 -15.65 -15.13
CA ALA A 487 3.95 -16.98 -14.73
C ALA A 487 3.11 -16.88 -13.44
N ASN A 488 1.81 -17.19 -13.53
CA ASN A 488 0.87 -17.16 -12.41
C ASN A 488 0.67 -18.60 -11.90
N ALA A 489 1.65 -19.11 -11.16
CA ALA A 489 1.61 -20.38 -10.46
C ALA A 489 1.22 -20.15 -8.98
N LYS A 490 1.97 -20.66 -8.01
CA LYS A 490 1.89 -20.23 -6.59
C LYS A 490 2.43 -18.80 -6.38
N ALA A 491 3.12 -18.26 -7.37
CA ALA A 491 3.77 -16.97 -7.38
C ALA A 491 3.41 -16.21 -8.68
N GLN A 492 3.66 -14.92 -8.69
CA GLN A 492 3.64 -14.09 -9.91
C GLN A 492 5.09 -13.74 -10.26
N LEU A 493 5.63 -14.45 -11.26
CA LEU A 493 7.04 -14.37 -11.63
C LEU A 493 7.19 -13.78 -13.03
N PRO A 494 7.75 -12.56 -13.16
CA PRO A 494 7.91 -11.91 -14.45
C PRO A 494 9.22 -12.35 -15.14
N PHE A 495 9.13 -12.54 -16.46
CA PHE A 495 10.25 -12.83 -17.32
C PHE A 495 10.24 -11.91 -18.54
N TRP A 496 11.41 -11.45 -18.96
CA TRP A 496 11.53 -10.63 -20.16
C TRP A 496 11.29 -11.45 -21.41
N VAL A 497 10.58 -10.88 -22.38
CA VAL A 497 10.38 -11.45 -23.70
C VAL A 497 10.68 -10.42 -24.77
N GLU A 498 11.36 -10.85 -25.83
CA GLU A 498 11.55 -10.08 -27.06
C GLU A 498 11.34 -10.94 -28.29
N LEU A 499 10.66 -10.38 -29.29
CA LEU A 499 10.31 -11.06 -30.52
C LEU A 499 10.50 -10.12 -31.71
N ASN A 500 10.83 -10.69 -32.85
CA ASN A 500 10.88 -10.00 -34.14
C ASN A 500 9.78 -10.54 -35.04
N LYS A 501 9.19 -9.66 -35.85
CA LYS A 501 8.22 -10.06 -36.87
C LYS A 501 8.92 -10.87 -37.95
N THR A 502 8.37 -12.02 -38.28
CA THR A 502 8.91 -12.83 -39.39
C THR A 502 8.24 -12.41 -40.70
N ALA A 503 9.00 -12.38 -41.81
CA ALA A 503 8.40 -12.21 -43.11
C ALA A 503 7.40 -13.35 -43.38
N GLU A 504 6.20 -13.01 -43.87
CA GLU A 504 5.30 -14.02 -44.43
C GLU A 504 6.01 -14.69 -45.62
N ARG A 505 6.14 -16.02 -45.56
CA ARG A 505 6.54 -16.81 -46.70
C ARG A 505 5.35 -17.31 -47.45
#